data_eace66f2f50640424322d35cd8d6d599
#
_entry.id   eace66f2f50640424322d35cd8d6d599
#
_cell.length_a   1.000
_cell.length_b   1.000
_cell.length_c   1.000
_cell.angle_alpha   90.00
_cell.angle_beta   90.00
_cell.angle_gamma   90.00
#
_symmetry.space_group_name_H-M   'P 1'
#
loop_
_entity.id
_entity.type
_entity.pdbx_description
1 polymer ?
#
loop_
_entity_poly.entity_id
_entity_poly.type
_entity_poly.pdbx_seq_one_letter_code
_entity_poly.pdbx_strand_id
1 'polypeptide(L)'
;TSSGTGLMEGAVRSCTAKRAAIFSVGAFGDKWYKIATGNGVPSDIFKSELGQPTTPEMVDAALSTGKYDTICITHNETSTGVQNPVEEIAEVLKKYPDVVWCMDAVSSAAGSRIETDRLGVDVLVTSTQKALALPPGMAVCTLSQKAYERTASVPNRGCYFDLRSIYDTIQKKDYQYTNTPCVSIMYAMDLQLQRIMQEG
;
A
#
# COMPACT_ATOMS: atom_id res chain seq x y z
N THR A 1 -8.11 -9.57 -4.17
CA THR A 1 -7.37 -10.61 -3.44
C THR A 1 -7.89 -10.76 -2.01
N SER A 2 -7.37 -11.69 -1.23
CA SER A 2 -7.97 -12.18 0.01
C SER A 2 -7.93 -11.23 1.21
N SER A 3 -6.88 -10.44 1.39
CA SER A 3 -6.73 -9.57 2.58
C SER A 3 -5.76 -8.41 2.33
N GLY A 4 -5.85 -7.36 3.16
CA GLY A 4 -4.90 -6.27 3.15
C GLY A 4 -3.45 -6.76 3.32
N THR A 5 -3.21 -7.74 4.18
CA THR A 5 -1.87 -8.34 4.37
C THR A 5 -1.33 -8.94 3.06
N GLY A 6 -2.18 -9.61 2.28
CA GLY A 6 -1.77 -10.14 0.97
C GLY A 6 -1.39 -9.04 -0.02
N LEU A 7 -2.14 -7.93 -0.04
CA LEU A 7 -1.78 -6.79 -0.89
C LEU A 7 -0.55 -6.02 -0.39
N MET A 8 -0.29 -5.97 0.93
CA MET A 8 0.99 -5.47 1.45
C MET A 8 2.15 -6.31 0.91
N GLU A 9 2.01 -7.65 0.89
CA GLU A 9 3.00 -8.54 0.27
C GLU A 9 3.16 -8.24 -1.22
N GLY A 10 2.06 -8.17 -1.95
CA GLY A 10 2.06 -7.82 -3.37
C GLY A 10 2.77 -6.50 -3.65
N ALA A 11 2.47 -5.47 -2.87
CA ALA A 11 3.04 -4.13 -3.02
C ALA A 11 4.57 -4.14 -2.82
N VAL A 12 5.05 -4.61 -1.66
CA VAL A 12 6.48 -4.57 -1.36
C VAL A 12 7.30 -5.46 -2.30
N ARG A 13 6.75 -6.63 -2.69
CA ARG A 13 7.42 -7.54 -3.64
C ARG A 13 7.42 -7.02 -5.06
N SER A 14 6.32 -6.39 -5.50
CA SER A 14 6.21 -5.93 -6.89
C SER A 14 6.95 -4.61 -7.14
N CYS A 15 7.16 -3.79 -6.11
CA CYS A 15 7.67 -2.43 -6.27
C CYS A 15 9.12 -2.24 -5.81
N THR A 16 9.70 -3.19 -5.04
CA THR A 16 11.07 -3.04 -4.52
C THR A 16 12.08 -3.74 -5.42
N ALA A 17 12.86 -2.96 -6.16
CA ALA A 17 13.95 -3.48 -7.00
C ALA A 17 15.30 -3.47 -6.28
N LYS A 18 15.53 -2.52 -5.36
CA LYS A 18 16.78 -2.39 -4.60
C LYS A 18 16.56 -2.69 -3.12
N ARG A 19 15.86 -1.82 -2.42
CA ARG A 19 15.64 -1.91 -0.97
C ARG A 19 14.45 -1.05 -0.56
N ALA A 20 13.62 -1.56 0.34
CA ALA A 20 12.52 -0.83 0.94
C ALA A 20 12.93 -0.16 2.26
N ALA A 21 12.51 1.09 2.44
CA ALA A 21 12.49 1.77 3.74
C ALA A 21 11.10 1.60 4.36
N ILE A 22 11.02 0.98 5.53
CA ILE A 22 9.75 0.69 6.20
C ILE A 22 9.67 1.52 7.46
N PHE A 23 8.67 2.41 7.53
CA PHE A 23 8.44 3.27 8.68
C PHE A 23 7.34 2.67 9.55
N SER A 24 7.68 2.43 10.82
CA SER A 24 6.81 1.73 11.76
C SER A 24 6.52 2.58 12.98
N VAL A 25 5.24 2.70 13.28
CA VAL A 25 4.70 3.34 14.48
C VAL A 25 3.84 2.35 15.30
N GLY A 26 3.93 1.05 14.97
CA GLY A 26 3.22 -0.01 15.67
C GLY A 26 3.21 -1.35 14.92
N ALA A 27 2.24 -2.20 15.27
CA ALA A 27 2.19 -3.59 14.82
C ALA A 27 2.02 -3.75 13.30
N PHE A 28 1.32 -2.83 12.62
CA PHE A 28 1.11 -2.92 11.18
C PHE A 28 2.31 -2.38 10.39
N GLY A 29 3.01 -1.37 10.92
CA GLY A 29 4.33 -1.00 10.41
C GLY A 29 5.35 -2.14 10.56
N ASP A 30 5.40 -2.80 11.71
CA ASP A 30 6.25 -3.98 11.93
C ASP A 30 5.86 -5.15 11.01
N LYS A 31 4.57 -5.27 10.66
CA LYS A 31 4.08 -6.27 9.72
C LYS A 31 4.64 -6.07 8.31
N TRP A 32 4.74 -4.84 7.81
CA TRP A 32 5.40 -4.55 6.54
C TRP A 32 6.82 -5.12 6.50
N TYR A 33 7.58 -4.89 7.57
CA TYR A 33 8.96 -5.38 7.67
C TYR A 33 9.03 -6.91 7.70
N LYS A 34 8.15 -7.55 8.49
CA LYS A 34 8.06 -9.02 8.53
C LYS A 34 7.69 -9.63 7.17
N ILE A 35 6.78 -9.00 6.44
CA ILE A 35 6.40 -9.42 5.10
C ILE A 35 7.59 -9.28 4.14
N ALA A 36 8.23 -8.13 4.12
CA ALA A 36 9.36 -7.87 3.24
C ALA A 36 10.50 -8.88 3.48
N THR A 37 10.95 -9.01 4.72
CA THR A 37 12.04 -9.94 5.09
C THR A 37 11.67 -11.40 4.87
N GLY A 38 10.43 -11.80 5.21
CA GLY A 38 9.92 -13.16 4.99
C GLY A 38 9.85 -13.56 3.52
N ASN A 39 9.76 -12.59 2.62
CA ASN A 39 9.78 -12.79 1.16
C ASN A 39 11.16 -12.51 0.53
N GLY A 40 12.19 -12.30 1.33
CA GLY A 40 13.54 -12.04 0.83
C GLY A 40 13.71 -10.66 0.17
N VAL A 41 12.80 -9.72 0.40
CA VAL A 41 12.91 -8.34 -0.09
C VAL A 41 13.87 -7.56 0.80
N PRO A 42 15.00 -7.04 0.27
CA PRO A 42 15.91 -6.22 1.05
C PRO A 42 15.18 -5.02 1.65
N SER A 43 15.26 -4.85 2.98
CA SER A 43 14.51 -3.79 3.67
C SER A 43 15.19 -3.38 4.97
N ASP A 44 14.97 -2.13 5.35
CA ASP A 44 15.36 -1.59 6.65
C ASP A 44 14.11 -1.01 7.34
N ILE A 45 14.04 -1.11 8.66
CA ILE A 45 12.93 -0.59 9.46
C ILE A 45 13.37 0.64 10.25
N PHE A 46 12.55 1.69 10.20
CA PHE A 46 12.68 2.93 10.94
C PHE A 46 11.51 3.02 11.91
N LYS A 47 11.80 2.96 13.22
CA LYS A 47 10.77 2.95 14.26
C LYS A 47 10.69 4.31 14.92
N SER A 48 9.48 4.83 15.04
CA SER A 48 9.17 5.94 15.94
C SER A 48 9.01 5.44 17.38
N GLU A 49 9.15 6.34 18.34
CA GLU A 49 8.76 6.04 19.72
C GLU A 49 7.27 5.70 19.81
N LEU A 50 6.90 4.90 20.80
CA LEU A 50 5.51 4.46 20.97
C LEU A 50 4.57 5.68 21.11
N GLY A 51 3.52 5.72 20.30
CA GLY A 51 2.58 6.83 20.29
C GLY A 51 3.03 8.05 19.48
N GLN A 52 4.21 8.02 18.87
CA GLN A 52 4.70 9.08 18.00
C GLN A 52 4.56 8.70 16.51
N PRO A 53 4.21 9.64 15.62
CA PRO A 53 4.13 9.39 14.19
C PRO A 53 5.53 9.30 13.55
N THR A 54 5.59 8.76 12.34
CA THR A 54 6.72 8.95 11.44
C THR A 54 6.81 10.42 11.07
N THR A 55 7.97 11.05 11.24
CA THR A 55 8.14 12.45 10.86
C THR A 55 8.67 12.60 9.44
N PRO A 56 8.38 13.74 8.76
CA PRO A 56 8.96 14.05 7.45
C PRO A 56 10.48 14.01 7.45
N GLU A 57 11.14 14.44 8.56
CA GLU A 57 12.59 14.44 8.71
C GLU A 57 13.16 13.01 8.74
N MET A 58 12.46 12.07 9.37
CA MET A 58 12.86 10.65 9.35
C MET A 58 12.84 10.10 7.91
N VAL A 59 11.82 10.47 7.14
CA VAL A 59 11.69 10.05 5.74
C VAL A 59 12.79 10.68 4.89
N ASP A 60 13.01 11.98 5.01
CA ASP A 60 14.04 12.71 4.28
C ASP A 60 15.45 12.16 4.60
N ALA A 61 15.75 11.93 5.87
CA ALA A 61 17.03 11.37 6.31
C ALA A 61 17.29 9.97 5.73
N ALA A 62 16.26 9.11 5.68
CA ALA A 62 16.40 7.79 5.09
C ALA A 62 16.63 7.87 3.57
N LEU A 63 15.79 8.63 2.86
CA LEU A 63 15.80 8.69 1.39
C LEU A 63 17.00 9.44 0.83
N SER A 64 17.53 10.46 1.52
CA SER A 64 18.73 11.20 1.12
C SER A 64 19.97 10.31 0.99
N THR A 65 19.96 9.12 1.59
CA THR A 65 21.05 8.13 1.45
C THR A 65 21.13 7.51 0.05
N GLY A 66 20.08 7.63 -0.77
CA GLY A 66 19.99 7.00 -2.10
C GLY A 66 19.89 5.47 -2.09
N LYS A 67 19.74 4.84 -0.92
CA LYS A 67 19.70 3.38 -0.77
C LYS A 67 18.35 2.77 -1.13
N TYR A 68 17.26 3.53 -0.98
CA TYR A 68 15.90 3.03 -1.04
C TYR A 68 15.20 3.46 -2.33
N ASP A 69 14.49 2.55 -2.95
CA ASP A 69 13.66 2.79 -4.12
C ASP A 69 12.16 2.57 -3.85
N THR A 70 11.84 2.15 -2.63
CA THR A 70 10.46 1.96 -2.15
C THR A 70 10.36 2.38 -0.69
N ILE A 71 9.28 3.05 -0.32
CA ILE A 71 8.90 3.25 1.07
C ILE A 71 7.56 2.58 1.37
N CYS A 72 7.41 2.09 2.61
CA CYS A 72 6.16 1.52 3.11
C CYS A 72 5.77 2.26 4.40
N ILE A 73 4.55 2.80 4.43
CA ILE A 73 4.00 3.56 5.56
C ILE A 73 2.56 3.11 5.80
N THR A 74 2.19 2.90 7.07
CA THR A 74 0.80 2.70 7.48
C THR A 74 0.19 4.08 7.77
N HIS A 75 -0.91 4.46 7.08
CA HIS A 75 -1.57 5.76 7.29
C HIS A 75 -2.12 5.88 8.71
N ASN A 76 -2.95 4.93 9.11
CA ASN A 76 -3.51 4.87 10.47
C ASN A 76 -3.14 3.55 11.13
N GLU A 77 -2.29 3.64 12.15
CA GLU A 77 -1.80 2.49 12.91
C GLU A 77 -2.81 2.10 13.99
N THR A 78 -3.59 1.07 13.72
CA THR A 78 -4.68 0.63 14.60
C THR A 78 -4.18 0.20 16.00
N SER A 79 -2.98 -0.35 16.08
CA SER A 79 -2.43 -0.89 17.35
C SER A 79 -2.05 0.19 18.35
N THR A 80 -1.77 1.42 17.88
CA THR A 80 -1.33 2.54 18.73
C THR A 80 -2.27 3.75 18.66
N GLY A 81 -3.20 3.78 17.69
CA GLY A 81 -4.07 4.91 17.43
C GLY A 81 -3.37 6.09 16.75
N VAL A 82 -2.13 5.90 16.27
CA VAL A 82 -1.35 6.95 15.60
C VAL A 82 -1.74 7.05 14.14
N GLN A 83 -2.05 8.25 13.69
CA GLN A 83 -2.17 8.59 12.26
C GLN A 83 -0.88 9.31 11.80
N ASN A 84 -0.26 8.79 10.75
CA ASN A 84 0.94 9.39 10.18
C ASN A 84 0.59 10.63 9.34
N PRO A 85 1.42 11.70 9.37
CA PRO A 85 1.20 12.96 8.66
C PRO A 85 1.54 12.81 7.16
N VAL A 86 0.65 12.17 6.43
CA VAL A 86 0.90 11.79 5.02
C VAL A 86 1.00 12.99 4.08
N GLU A 87 0.38 14.13 4.44
CA GLU A 87 0.50 15.38 3.67
C GLU A 87 1.93 15.91 3.71
N GLU A 88 2.51 16.02 4.89
CA GLU A 88 3.87 16.51 5.10
C GLU A 88 4.90 15.53 4.53
N ILE A 89 4.64 14.23 4.63
CA ILE A 89 5.47 13.19 4.02
C ILE A 89 5.43 13.29 2.49
N ALA A 90 4.26 13.56 1.91
CA ALA A 90 4.12 13.77 0.47
C ALA A 90 5.00 14.92 -0.05
N GLU A 91 5.11 16.03 0.71
CA GLU A 91 6.00 17.14 0.33
C GLU A 91 7.48 16.72 0.31
N VAL A 92 7.89 15.88 1.25
CA VAL A 92 9.25 15.32 1.23
C VAL A 92 9.46 14.44 0.02
N LEU A 93 8.49 13.58 -0.31
CA LEU A 93 8.60 12.62 -1.42
C LEU A 93 8.71 13.28 -2.80
N LYS A 94 8.27 14.53 -2.95
CA LYS A 94 8.50 15.30 -4.19
C LYS A 94 9.99 15.47 -4.53
N LYS A 95 10.87 15.40 -3.53
CA LYS A 95 12.33 15.44 -3.74
C LYS A 95 12.89 14.13 -4.30
N TYR A 96 12.11 13.04 -4.19
CA TYR A 96 12.53 11.67 -4.53
C TYR A 96 11.56 11.02 -5.52
N PRO A 97 11.43 11.54 -6.75
CA PRO A 97 10.39 11.13 -7.71
C PRO A 97 10.48 9.66 -8.13
N ASP A 98 11.67 9.07 -8.03
CA ASP A 98 11.90 7.67 -8.40
C ASP A 98 11.55 6.68 -7.27
N VAL A 99 11.27 7.15 -6.06
CA VAL A 99 10.88 6.30 -4.94
C VAL A 99 9.41 5.96 -5.03
N VAL A 100 9.07 4.67 -5.00
CA VAL A 100 7.68 4.19 -4.99
C VAL A 100 7.13 4.24 -3.57
N TRP A 101 5.98 4.85 -3.40
CA TRP A 101 5.29 4.95 -2.11
C TRP A 101 4.15 3.94 -1.99
N CYS A 102 4.34 2.93 -1.13
CA CYS A 102 3.32 1.97 -0.73
C CYS A 102 2.68 2.39 0.60
N MET A 103 1.38 2.60 0.61
CA MET A 103 0.62 3.03 1.78
C MET A 103 -0.38 1.95 2.21
N ASP A 104 -0.30 1.52 3.47
CA ASP A 104 -1.37 0.76 4.11
C ASP A 104 -2.43 1.73 4.64
N ALA A 105 -3.58 1.73 4.01
CA ALA A 105 -4.77 2.47 4.43
C ALA A 105 -5.93 1.53 4.82
N VAL A 106 -5.61 0.32 5.26
CA VAL A 106 -6.61 -0.71 5.59
C VAL A 106 -7.63 -0.20 6.60
N SER A 107 -7.21 0.52 7.64
CA SER A 107 -8.13 1.03 8.66
C SER A 107 -8.65 2.44 8.39
N SER A 108 -8.17 3.13 7.36
CA SER A 108 -8.49 4.55 7.13
C SER A 108 -9.17 4.85 5.80
N ALA A 109 -8.92 4.06 4.74
CA ALA A 109 -9.57 4.28 3.46
C ALA A 109 -11.09 4.14 3.57
N ALA A 110 -11.82 5.07 3.00
CA ALA A 110 -13.27 5.28 3.14
C ALA A 110 -13.74 5.80 4.52
N GLY A 111 -12.84 5.89 5.51
CA GLY A 111 -13.15 6.52 6.82
C GLY A 111 -12.43 7.85 7.02
N SER A 112 -11.41 8.12 6.22
CA SER A 112 -10.66 9.37 6.18
C SER A 112 -10.44 9.78 4.74
N ARG A 113 -10.33 11.09 4.49
CA ARG A 113 -10.02 11.60 3.16
C ARG A 113 -8.56 11.29 2.83
N ILE A 114 -8.32 10.56 1.73
CA ILE A 114 -6.99 10.24 1.20
C ILE A 114 -7.03 10.50 -0.31
N GLU A 115 -6.39 11.55 -0.75
CA GLU A 115 -6.31 11.94 -2.16
C GLU A 115 -5.02 11.37 -2.77
N THR A 116 -5.06 10.09 -3.15
CA THR A 116 -3.89 9.32 -3.61
C THR A 116 -3.09 10.01 -4.70
N ASP A 117 -3.76 10.58 -5.70
CA ASP A 117 -3.10 11.24 -6.83
C ASP A 117 -2.41 12.53 -6.39
N ARG A 118 -3.08 13.35 -5.56
CA ARG A 118 -2.53 14.60 -5.04
C ARG A 118 -1.34 14.36 -4.11
N LEU A 119 -1.40 13.31 -3.30
CA LEU A 119 -0.33 12.91 -2.39
C LEU A 119 0.83 12.22 -3.12
N GLY A 120 0.60 11.70 -4.32
CA GLY A 120 1.58 10.91 -5.05
C GLY A 120 1.79 9.51 -4.47
N VAL A 121 0.74 8.94 -3.85
CA VAL A 121 0.76 7.54 -3.38
C VAL A 121 0.72 6.60 -4.57
N ASP A 122 1.69 5.72 -4.69
CA ASP A 122 1.82 4.82 -5.83
C ASP A 122 1.01 3.53 -5.68
N VAL A 123 1.00 2.97 -4.47
CA VAL A 123 0.17 1.81 -4.13
C VAL A 123 -0.51 2.09 -2.81
N LEU A 124 -1.83 2.25 -2.84
CA LEU A 124 -2.65 2.30 -1.62
C LEU A 124 -3.32 0.94 -1.44
N VAL A 125 -3.23 0.38 -0.25
CA VAL A 125 -3.83 -0.92 0.10
C VAL A 125 -4.95 -0.72 1.10
N THR A 126 -6.12 -1.34 0.83
CA THR A 126 -7.23 -1.41 1.78
C THR A 126 -7.95 -2.76 1.72
N SER A 127 -8.92 -2.98 2.61
CA SER A 127 -9.69 -4.22 2.66
C SER A 127 -11.11 -3.99 3.16
N THR A 128 -11.99 -4.91 2.81
CA THR A 128 -13.45 -4.76 2.92
C THR A 128 -13.98 -4.67 4.34
N GLN A 129 -13.33 -5.31 5.32
CA GLN A 129 -13.83 -5.46 6.70
C GLN A 129 -13.54 -4.26 7.62
N LYS A 130 -13.09 -3.14 7.09
CA LYS A 130 -12.81 -1.91 7.85
C LYS A 130 -13.84 -0.83 7.53
N ALA A 131 -13.42 0.39 7.22
CA ALA A 131 -14.33 1.49 6.97
C ALA A 131 -15.26 1.28 5.74
N LEU A 132 -14.92 0.37 4.84
CA LEU A 132 -15.83 -0.09 3.78
C LEU A 132 -17.04 -0.87 4.29
N ALA A 133 -17.05 -1.27 5.58
CA ALA A 133 -18.19 -1.88 6.28
C ALA A 133 -18.76 -3.14 5.61
N LEU A 134 -17.90 -3.98 5.06
CA LEU A 134 -18.24 -5.24 4.41
C LEU A 134 -17.61 -6.44 5.14
N PRO A 135 -18.04 -7.68 4.90
CA PRO A 135 -17.37 -8.86 5.42
C PRO A 135 -15.89 -8.95 4.99
N PRO A 136 -15.02 -9.61 5.80
CA PRO A 136 -13.67 -9.93 5.37
C PRO A 136 -13.66 -10.91 4.19
N GLY A 137 -12.60 -10.88 3.39
CA GLY A 137 -12.42 -11.83 2.27
C GLY A 137 -11.97 -11.16 0.96
N MET A 138 -11.98 -9.83 0.90
CA MET A 138 -11.46 -9.10 -0.26
C MET A 138 -10.60 -7.90 0.18
N ALA A 139 -9.54 -7.67 -0.58
CA ALA A 139 -8.74 -6.46 -0.49
C ALA A 139 -8.58 -5.83 -1.88
N VAL A 140 -8.47 -4.52 -1.92
CA VAL A 140 -8.29 -3.73 -3.13
C VAL A 140 -7.09 -2.80 -2.98
N CYS A 141 -6.47 -2.43 -4.09
CA CYS A 141 -5.39 -1.45 -4.11
C CYS A 141 -5.50 -0.55 -5.34
N THR A 142 -4.91 0.63 -5.23
CA THR A 142 -4.54 1.44 -6.38
C THR A 142 -3.16 1.04 -6.88
N LEU A 143 -2.85 1.33 -8.13
CA LEU A 143 -1.53 1.14 -8.72
C LEU A 143 -1.26 2.30 -9.67
N SER A 144 -0.28 3.16 -9.35
CA SER A 144 0.12 4.26 -10.22
C SER A 144 0.88 3.74 -11.44
N GLN A 145 0.94 4.58 -12.49
CA GLN A 145 1.77 4.27 -13.66
C GLN A 145 3.25 4.06 -13.28
N LYS A 146 3.78 4.88 -12.38
CA LYS A 146 5.15 4.74 -11.86
C LYS A 146 5.37 3.39 -11.17
N ALA A 147 4.45 2.97 -10.29
CA ALA A 147 4.54 1.66 -9.65
C ALA A 147 4.42 0.52 -10.65
N TYR A 148 3.51 0.61 -11.62
CA TYR A 148 3.40 -0.39 -12.68
C TYR A 148 4.70 -0.52 -13.50
N GLU A 149 5.31 0.59 -13.90
CA GLU A 149 6.58 0.59 -14.63
C GLU A 149 7.72 0.00 -13.78
N ARG A 150 7.79 0.34 -12.48
CA ARG A 150 8.74 -0.21 -11.53
C ARG A 150 8.70 -1.73 -11.48
N THR A 151 7.52 -2.34 -11.57
CA THR A 151 7.39 -3.81 -11.53
C THR A 151 8.21 -4.53 -12.59
N ALA A 152 8.49 -3.89 -13.73
CA ALA A 152 9.31 -4.46 -14.80
C ALA A 152 10.77 -4.72 -14.39
N SER A 153 11.29 -3.94 -13.46
CA SER A 153 12.66 -4.06 -12.94
C SER A 153 12.78 -5.03 -11.76
N VAL A 154 11.67 -5.58 -11.27
CA VAL A 154 11.65 -6.49 -10.12
C VAL A 154 11.60 -7.95 -10.61
N PRO A 155 12.65 -8.75 -10.36
CA PRO A 155 12.77 -10.07 -10.98
C PRO A 155 11.86 -11.14 -10.36
N ASN A 156 11.51 -10.99 -9.08
CA ASN A 156 10.71 -11.98 -8.34
C ASN A 156 9.53 -11.32 -7.59
N ARG A 157 8.45 -11.10 -8.32
CA ARG A 157 7.20 -10.53 -7.75
C ARG A 157 6.29 -11.59 -7.14
N GLY A 158 6.66 -12.87 -7.21
CA GLY A 158 5.80 -14.00 -6.84
C GLY A 158 4.80 -14.34 -7.94
N CYS A 159 3.73 -15.03 -7.56
CA CYS A 159 2.69 -15.46 -8.50
C CYS A 159 1.31 -14.90 -8.12
N TYR A 160 0.82 -15.21 -6.91
CA TYR A 160 -0.56 -14.90 -6.50
C TYR A 160 -0.81 -13.40 -6.33
N PHE A 161 0.16 -12.66 -5.78
CA PHE A 161 0.08 -11.23 -5.51
C PHE A 161 0.94 -10.38 -6.46
N ASP A 162 1.34 -10.89 -7.62
CA ASP A 162 2.05 -10.10 -8.63
C ASP A 162 1.14 -9.01 -9.18
N LEU A 163 1.34 -7.76 -8.73
CA LEU A 163 0.50 -6.63 -9.11
C LEU A 163 0.53 -6.35 -10.61
N ARG A 164 1.67 -6.61 -11.27
CA ARG A 164 1.78 -6.48 -12.73
C ARG A 164 0.90 -7.50 -13.44
N SER A 165 1.01 -8.78 -13.06
CA SER A 165 0.21 -9.83 -13.68
C SER A 165 -1.29 -9.62 -13.47
N ILE A 166 -1.68 -9.16 -12.28
CA ILE A 166 -3.07 -8.81 -11.97
C ILE A 166 -3.54 -7.67 -12.87
N TYR A 167 -2.78 -6.57 -12.94
CA TYR A 167 -3.13 -5.41 -13.76
C TYR A 167 -3.20 -5.78 -15.25
N ASP A 168 -2.18 -6.45 -15.80
CA ASP A 168 -2.14 -6.86 -17.20
C ASP A 168 -3.32 -7.77 -17.57
N THR A 169 -3.74 -8.64 -16.67
CA THR A 169 -4.89 -9.53 -16.91
C THR A 169 -6.19 -8.75 -16.95
N ILE A 170 -6.38 -7.78 -16.05
CA ILE A 170 -7.56 -6.91 -16.04
C ILE A 170 -7.64 -6.09 -17.32
N GLN A 171 -6.51 -5.60 -17.84
CA GLN A 171 -6.50 -4.75 -19.03
C GLN A 171 -6.67 -5.51 -20.35
N LYS A 172 -6.22 -6.77 -20.43
CA LYS A 172 -6.10 -7.50 -21.71
C LYS A 172 -7.37 -8.16 -22.22
N LYS A 173 -8.30 -8.55 -21.37
CA LYS A 173 -9.44 -9.39 -21.76
C LYS A 173 -10.72 -9.04 -21.01
N ASP A 174 -11.39 -7.98 -21.38
CA ASP A 174 -12.72 -7.66 -20.84
C ASP A 174 -12.78 -7.79 -19.30
N TYR A 175 -11.81 -7.19 -18.59
CA TYR A 175 -11.73 -7.19 -17.13
C TYR A 175 -11.59 -8.59 -16.51
N GLN A 176 -10.83 -9.48 -17.14
CA GLN A 176 -10.51 -10.79 -16.60
C GLN A 176 -9.68 -10.69 -15.31
N TYR A 177 -9.59 -11.77 -14.59
CA TYR A 177 -8.89 -11.89 -13.31
C TYR A 177 -7.95 -13.09 -13.29
N THR A 178 -6.89 -13.01 -12.49
CA THR A 178 -5.89 -14.08 -12.37
C THR A 178 -6.35 -15.22 -11.47
N ASN A 179 -7.25 -14.97 -10.53
CA ASN A 179 -7.72 -15.92 -9.55
C ASN A 179 -9.23 -15.75 -9.33
N THR A 180 -9.93 -16.84 -9.02
CA THR A 180 -11.38 -16.81 -8.77
C THR A 180 -11.74 -15.77 -7.72
N PRO A 181 -12.58 -14.76 -8.04
CA PRO A 181 -12.95 -13.70 -7.12
C PRO A 181 -14.04 -14.15 -6.15
N CYS A 182 -14.13 -13.48 -5.01
CA CYS A 182 -15.27 -13.59 -4.10
C CYS A 182 -16.44 -12.76 -4.65
N VAL A 183 -17.24 -13.33 -5.54
CA VAL A 183 -18.28 -12.61 -6.29
C VAL A 183 -19.31 -11.96 -5.36
N SER A 184 -19.71 -12.61 -4.27
CA SER A 184 -20.66 -12.05 -3.30
C SER A 184 -20.15 -10.77 -2.65
N ILE A 185 -18.87 -10.70 -2.31
CA ILE A 185 -18.26 -9.47 -1.77
C ILE A 185 -18.12 -8.40 -2.85
N MET A 186 -17.88 -8.77 -4.11
CA MET A 186 -17.81 -7.80 -5.22
C MET A 186 -19.16 -7.08 -5.41
N TYR A 187 -20.28 -7.81 -5.39
CA TYR A 187 -21.61 -7.19 -5.45
C TYR A 187 -21.90 -6.27 -4.26
N ALA A 188 -21.51 -6.70 -3.05
CA ALA A 188 -21.63 -5.87 -1.86
C ALA A 188 -20.74 -4.62 -1.93
N MET A 189 -19.54 -4.75 -2.49
CA MET A 189 -18.62 -3.63 -2.71
C MET A 189 -19.18 -2.63 -3.71
N ASP A 190 -19.74 -3.09 -4.83
CA ASP A 190 -20.36 -2.22 -5.83
C ASP A 190 -21.44 -1.35 -5.18
N LEU A 191 -22.36 -1.96 -4.41
CA LEU A 191 -23.40 -1.22 -3.69
C LEU A 191 -22.79 -0.22 -2.69
N GLN A 192 -21.75 -0.63 -1.95
CA GLN A 192 -21.14 0.25 -0.95
C GLN A 192 -20.40 1.44 -1.59
N LEU A 193 -19.72 1.21 -2.70
CA LEU A 193 -19.08 2.30 -3.44
C LEU A 193 -20.09 3.29 -4.00
N GLN A 194 -21.24 2.81 -4.51
CA GLN A 194 -22.33 3.70 -4.96
C GLN A 194 -22.84 4.57 -3.81
N ARG A 195 -23.00 4.03 -2.60
CA ARG A 195 -23.40 4.80 -1.42
C ARG A 195 -22.35 5.86 -1.06
N ILE A 196 -21.08 5.49 -0.99
CA ILE A 196 -19.98 6.43 -0.70
C ILE A 196 -19.95 7.56 -1.72
N MET A 197 -20.11 7.25 -3.01
CA MET A 197 -20.17 8.28 -4.07
C MET A 197 -21.38 9.21 -3.97
N GLN A 198 -22.49 8.75 -3.39
CA GLN A 198 -23.69 9.58 -3.14
C GLN A 198 -23.52 10.50 -1.92
N GLU A 199 -22.73 10.07 -0.95
CA GLU A 199 -22.44 10.88 0.25
C GLU A 199 -21.46 12.04 -0.05
N GLY A 200 -20.58 11.91 -1.04
CA GLY A 200 -19.62 12.94 -1.50
C GLY A 200 -18.23 12.76 -0.96
#